data_87ce715eef93aa793309ce9214d9d55d
#
_entry.id   87ce715eef93aa793309ce9214d9d55d
#
_cell.length_a   1.000
_cell.length_b   1.000
_cell.length_c   1.000
_cell.angle_alpha   90.00
_cell.angle_beta   90.00
_cell.angle_gamma   90.00
#
_symmetry.space_group_name_H-M   'P 1'
#
loop_
_entity.id
_entity.type
_entity.pdbx_description
1 polymer ?
#
loop_
_entity_poly.entity_id
_entity_poly.type
_entity_poly.pdbx_seq_one_letter_code
_entity_poly.pdbx_strand_id
1 'polypeptide(L)'
;MIFFKKEENKIINKFLKNGYYIGKVEDKKSLDYINKCIKKNITKKKIFNFNTFHKYNKVKDLNKIRVKILNNLNKNRLIRNKYFNLAREHLYALVGNELMMQKRLNLSIQIPNDSSSLLPIHSDVWSGDSPYEINLWVPLVNCFKTKSMYILNQKKLDYFLKKIRKKNIKSSKQIFNIIKDKVEWISIKYGEFLIFNQTLPHGNIINLENETRWSLNCRFKNIFSPYEDKKIGEFFLPITTRPMTKIGINYKYPFA
;
A
#
# COMPACT_ATOMS: atom_id res chain seq x y z
N MET A 1 -16.19 -7.18 -26.82
CA MET A 1 -16.93 -8.04 -25.88
C MET A 1 -16.77 -7.42 -24.48
N ILE A 2 -17.87 -7.08 -23.81
CA ILE A 2 -17.82 -6.39 -22.51
C ILE A 2 -18.10 -7.43 -21.44
N PHE A 3 -17.04 -7.95 -20.79
CA PHE A 3 -17.17 -8.94 -19.71
C PHE A 3 -17.39 -8.31 -18.33
N PHE A 4 -17.15 -6.99 -18.20
CA PHE A 4 -17.18 -6.28 -16.93
C PHE A 4 -18.30 -5.25 -16.92
N LYS A 5 -18.83 -4.94 -15.74
CA LYS A 5 -19.80 -3.86 -15.55
C LYS A 5 -19.19 -2.51 -15.92
N LYS A 6 -20.03 -1.52 -16.25
CA LYS A 6 -19.59 -0.18 -16.69
C LYS A 6 -18.66 0.50 -15.65
N GLU A 7 -18.96 0.34 -14.38
CA GLU A 7 -18.18 0.88 -13.25
C GLU A 7 -16.81 0.19 -13.14
N GLU A 8 -16.78 -1.14 -13.26
CA GLU A 8 -15.53 -1.93 -13.27
C GLU A 8 -14.64 -1.51 -14.44
N ASN A 9 -15.23 -1.36 -15.65
CA ASN A 9 -14.48 -0.91 -16.82
C ASN A 9 -13.83 0.47 -16.62
N LYS A 10 -14.50 1.39 -15.91
CA LYS A 10 -13.88 2.70 -15.59
C LYS A 10 -12.66 2.55 -14.69
N ILE A 11 -12.75 1.70 -13.66
CA ILE A 11 -11.65 1.41 -12.73
C ILE A 11 -10.50 0.78 -13.51
N ILE A 12 -10.77 -0.28 -14.27
CA ILE A 12 -9.80 -1.04 -15.07
C ILE A 12 -9.08 -0.13 -16.05
N ASN A 13 -9.81 0.63 -16.88
CA ASN A 13 -9.23 1.50 -17.89
C ASN A 13 -8.34 2.60 -17.27
N LYS A 14 -8.76 3.19 -16.14
CA LYS A 14 -7.98 4.20 -15.44
C LYS A 14 -6.70 3.59 -14.84
N PHE A 15 -6.80 2.39 -14.27
CA PHE A 15 -5.67 1.67 -13.70
C PHE A 15 -4.66 1.25 -14.80
N LEU A 16 -5.11 0.66 -15.90
CA LEU A 16 -4.26 0.29 -17.04
C LEU A 16 -3.53 1.51 -17.62
N LYS A 17 -4.22 2.64 -17.73
CA LYS A 17 -3.65 3.88 -18.26
C LYS A 17 -2.56 4.47 -17.37
N ASN A 18 -2.75 4.47 -16.05
CA ASN A 18 -1.89 5.19 -15.11
C ASN A 18 -1.00 4.25 -14.28
N GLY A 19 -1.36 2.96 -14.15
CA GLY A 19 -0.76 1.99 -13.24
C GLY A 19 -1.22 2.15 -11.80
N TYR A 20 -2.09 3.13 -11.54
CA TYR A 20 -2.68 3.38 -10.22
C TYR A 20 -4.10 3.94 -10.33
N TYR A 21 -4.83 3.84 -9.20
CA TYR A 21 -6.20 4.35 -9.06
C TYR A 21 -6.39 4.94 -7.66
N ILE A 22 -7.02 6.13 -7.59
CA ILE A 22 -7.48 6.72 -6.33
C ILE A 22 -8.99 6.59 -6.27
N GLY A 23 -9.49 5.98 -5.18
CA GLY A 23 -10.91 5.77 -4.91
C GLY A 23 -11.30 6.23 -3.52
N LYS A 24 -12.61 6.28 -3.26
CA LYS A 24 -13.17 6.54 -1.94
C LYS A 24 -13.26 5.24 -1.15
N VAL A 25 -12.97 5.29 0.15
CA VAL A 25 -13.14 4.14 1.04
C VAL A 25 -14.59 3.65 1.01
N GLU A 26 -14.77 2.34 0.75
CA GLU A 26 -16.09 1.70 0.61
C GLU A 26 -16.78 1.48 1.96
N ASP A 27 -16.00 1.12 2.99
CA ASP A 27 -16.50 0.88 4.35
C ASP A 27 -15.88 1.84 5.37
N LYS A 28 -16.56 2.96 5.61
CA LYS A 28 -16.14 3.96 6.61
C LYS A 28 -16.08 3.39 8.02
N LYS A 29 -16.99 2.47 8.39
CA LYS A 29 -16.99 1.83 9.72
C LYS A 29 -15.73 1.02 9.94
N SER A 30 -15.21 0.38 8.90
CA SER A 30 -13.93 -0.33 8.94
C SER A 30 -12.74 0.64 9.10
N LEU A 31 -12.75 1.79 8.41
CA LEU A 31 -11.73 2.82 8.59
C LEU A 31 -11.73 3.38 10.01
N ASP A 32 -12.90 3.68 10.57
CA ASP A 32 -13.05 4.18 11.94
C ASP A 32 -12.58 3.16 12.97
N TYR A 33 -12.87 1.87 12.74
CA TYR A 33 -12.38 0.79 13.58
C TYR A 33 -10.85 0.74 13.60
N ILE A 34 -10.20 0.80 12.43
CA ILE A 34 -8.74 0.80 12.30
C ILE A 34 -8.14 2.00 13.03
N ASN A 35 -8.70 3.20 12.82
CA ASN A 35 -8.26 4.41 13.50
C ASN A 35 -8.38 4.31 15.03
N LYS A 36 -9.49 3.76 15.53
CA LYS A 36 -9.70 3.51 16.96
C LYS A 36 -8.64 2.56 17.52
N CYS A 37 -8.31 1.49 16.78
CA CYS A 37 -7.26 0.56 17.18
C CYS A 37 -5.89 1.23 17.24
N ILE A 38 -5.54 2.08 16.27
CA ILE A 38 -4.26 2.83 16.29
C ILE A 38 -4.21 3.80 17.46
N LYS A 39 -5.25 4.62 17.63
CA LYS A 39 -5.32 5.63 18.70
C LYS A 39 -5.15 5.03 20.09
N LYS A 40 -5.80 3.89 20.38
CA LYS A 40 -5.67 3.18 21.66
C LYS A 40 -4.21 2.80 22.00
N ASN A 41 -3.38 2.57 20.99
CA ASN A 41 -1.98 2.21 21.18
C ASN A 41 -1.03 3.40 21.41
N ILE A 42 -1.50 4.61 21.11
CA ILE A 42 -0.69 5.84 21.26
C ILE A 42 -1.01 6.51 22.58
N THR A 43 -2.28 6.68 22.90
CA THR A 43 -2.73 7.44 24.05
C THR A 43 -4.04 6.94 24.63
N LYS A 44 -4.23 7.12 25.95
CA LYS A 44 -5.51 6.94 26.64
C LYS A 44 -6.44 8.17 26.52
N LYS A 45 -5.93 9.31 26.06
CA LYS A 45 -6.72 10.54 25.89
C LYS A 45 -7.80 10.36 24.83
N LYS A 46 -9.01 10.86 25.04
CA LYS A 46 -10.13 10.77 24.08
C LYS A 46 -9.84 11.57 22.80
N ILE A 47 -9.12 12.67 22.89
CA ILE A 47 -8.79 13.56 21.77
C ILE A 47 -7.33 13.31 21.38
N PHE A 48 -7.13 12.81 20.17
CA PHE A 48 -5.82 12.63 19.55
C PHE A 48 -5.91 13.02 18.08
N ASN A 49 -5.04 13.92 17.65
CA ASN A 49 -4.93 14.36 16.26
C ASN A 49 -3.65 13.79 15.64
N PHE A 50 -3.81 12.99 14.60
CA PHE A 50 -2.70 12.40 13.87
C PHE A 50 -1.77 13.44 13.24
N ASN A 51 -2.31 14.56 12.73
CA ASN A 51 -1.52 15.62 12.10
C ASN A 51 -0.53 16.29 13.06
N THR A 52 -0.88 16.40 14.33
CA THR A 52 -0.06 17.08 15.35
C THR A 52 0.76 16.13 16.22
N PHE A 53 0.86 14.85 15.82
CA PHE A 53 1.57 13.82 16.58
C PHE A 53 3.02 14.23 16.94
N HIS A 54 3.75 14.85 16.01
CA HIS A 54 5.12 15.33 16.20
C HIS A 54 5.28 16.35 17.31
N LYS A 55 4.22 17.09 17.68
CA LYS A 55 4.28 18.08 18.78
C LYS A 55 4.41 17.45 20.16
N TYR A 56 4.04 16.16 20.28
CA TYR A 56 4.00 15.45 21.57
C TYR A 56 4.92 14.24 21.62
N ASN A 57 5.61 13.92 20.52
CA ASN A 57 6.44 12.71 20.42
C ASN A 57 7.78 13.05 19.76
N LYS A 58 8.88 12.61 20.37
CA LYS A 58 10.23 12.84 19.87
C LYS A 58 10.58 11.86 18.75
N VAL A 59 11.43 12.26 17.81
CA VAL A 59 11.93 11.42 16.70
C VAL A 59 12.51 10.10 17.20
N LYS A 60 13.31 10.14 18.28
CA LYS A 60 13.95 8.95 18.87
C LYS A 60 12.96 7.86 19.29
N ASP A 61 11.73 8.21 19.64
CA ASP A 61 10.70 7.28 20.11
C ASP A 61 9.81 6.77 18.97
N LEU A 62 9.92 7.37 17.78
CA LEU A 62 9.03 7.11 16.64
C LEU A 62 9.00 5.62 16.24
N ASN A 63 10.18 5.01 16.12
CA ASN A 63 10.26 3.59 15.73
C ASN A 63 9.65 2.67 16.78
N LYS A 64 9.90 2.92 18.08
CA LYS A 64 9.31 2.16 19.19
C LYS A 64 7.79 2.25 19.18
N ILE A 65 7.25 3.45 18.97
CA ILE A 65 5.80 3.68 18.88
C ILE A 65 5.23 2.95 17.65
N ARG A 66 5.85 3.09 16.48
CA ARG A 66 5.43 2.42 15.25
C ARG A 66 5.39 0.89 15.40
N VAL A 67 6.45 0.28 15.93
CA VAL A 67 6.53 -1.16 16.14
C VAL A 67 5.47 -1.63 17.13
N LYS A 68 5.25 -0.91 18.24
CA LYS A 68 4.18 -1.22 19.21
C LYS A 68 2.81 -1.21 18.54
N ILE A 69 2.50 -0.17 17.77
CA ILE A 69 1.20 -0.07 17.06
C ILE A 69 1.06 -1.22 16.07
N LEU A 70 2.06 -1.48 15.24
CA LEU A 70 2.06 -2.55 14.24
C LEU A 70 1.82 -3.92 14.86
N ASN A 71 2.52 -4.25 15.94
CA ASN A 71 2.38 -5.53 16.61
C ASN A 71 0.96 -5.71 17.17
N ASN A 72 0.39 -4.68 17.78
CA ASN A 72 -0.96 -4.74 18.32
C ASN A 72 -2.04 -4.77 17.24
N LEU A 73 -1.87 -4.01 16.14
CA LEU A 73 -2.76 -4.10 14.99
C LEU A 73 -2.75 -5.51 14.39
N ASN A 74 -1.57 -6.07 14.13
CA ASN A 74 -1.43 -7.36 13.47
C ASN A 74 -1.81 -8.56 14.36
N LYS A 75 -1.92 -8.39 15.68
CA LYS A 75 -2.52 -9.37 16.60
C LYS A 75 -4.06 -9.35 16.57
N ASN A 76 -4.67 -8.28 16.07
CA ASN A 76 -6.12 -8.16 16.00
C ASN A 76 -6.67 -8.98 14.82
N ARG A 77 -7.41 -10.04 15.12
CA ARG A 77 -7.98 -10.99 14.13
C ARG A 77 -8.88 -10.31 13.08
N LEU A 78 -9.52 -9.20 13.42
CA LEU A 78 -10.42 -8.49 12.51
C LEU A 78 -9.70 -7.51 11.58
N ILE A 79 -8.44 -7.14 11.86
CA ILE A 79 -7.79 -6.03 11.19
C ILE A 79 -7.62 -6.25 9.68
N ARG A 80 -7.31 -7.48 9.26
CA ARG A 80 -7.15 -7.83 7.84
C ARG A 80 -8.47 -7.65 7.09
N ASN A 81 -9.58 -8.19 7.62
CA ASN A 81 -10.90 -8.05 7.01
C ASN A 81 -11.35 -6.59 6.97
N LYS A 82 -11.11 -5.83 8.05
CA LYS A 82 -11.41 -4.41 8.09
C LYS A 82 -10.62 -3.62 7.06
N TYR A 83 -9.34 -3.94 6.87
CA TYR A 83 -8.53 -3.28 5.86
C TYR A 83 -8.92 -3.67 4.44
N PHE A 84 -9.20 -4.94 4.17
CA PHE A 84 -9.73 -5.42 2.90
C PHE A 84 -11.03 -4.72 2.50
N ASN A 85 -11.97 -4.54 3.45
CA ASN A 85 -13.26 -3.89 3.20
C ASN A 85 -13.14 -2.40 2.83
N LEU A 86 -11.97 -1.78 3.00
CA LEU A 86 -11.77 -0.39 2.58
C LEU A 86 -11.82 -0.21 1.05
N ALA A 87 -11.53 -1.27 0.28
CA ALA A 87 -11.47 -1.22 -1.18
C ALA A 87 -11.86 -2.55 -1.84
N ARG A 88 -12.77 -3.32 -1.25
CA ARG A 88 -13.11 -4.70 -1.66
C ARG A 88 -13.51 -4.81 -3.13
N GLU A 89 -14.44 -3.99 -3.58
CA GLU A 89 -14.95 -4.05 -4.95
C GLU A 89 -13.87 -3.62 -5.98
N HIS A 90 -13.04 -2.65 -5.60
CA HIS A 90 -11.90 -2.24 -6.44
C HIS A 90 -10.81 -3.32 -6.50
N LEU A 91 -10.56 -4.02 -5.40
CA LEU A 91 -9.64 -5.16 -5.38
C LEU A 91 -10.16 -6.30 -6.27
N TYR A 92 -11.47 -6.58 -6.22
CA TYR A 92 -12.08 -7.57 -7.10
C TYR A 92 -11.99 -7.17 -8.57
N ALA A 93 -12.28 -5.91 -8.90
CA ALA A 93 -12.18 -5.41 -10.28
C ALA A 93 -10.77 -5.49 -10.86
N LEU A 94 -9.73 -5.30 -10.04
CA LEU A 94 -8.34 -5.21 -10.49
C LEU A 94 -7.56 -6.53 -10.41
N VAL A 95 -7.91 -7.40 -9.47
CA VAL A 95 -7.11 -8.61 -9.16
C VAL A 95 -7.94 -9.89 -9.26
N GLY A 96 -9.26 -9.77 -9.21
CA GLY A 96 -10.20 -10.90 -9.17
C GLY A 96 -10.64 -11.25 -7.76
N ASN A 97 -11.44 -12.30 -7.65
CA ASN A 97 -12.15 -12.64 -6.41
C ASN A 97 -11.54 -13.80 -5.62
N GLU A 98 -10.43 -14.36 -6.08
CA GLU A 98 -9.59 -15.35 -5.40
C GLU A 98 -8.34 -14.67 -4.88
N LEU A 99 -8.47 -13.99 -3.72
CA LEU A 99 -7.45 -13.06 -3.25
C LEU A 99 -6.63 -13.59 -2.09
N MET A 100 -5.34 -13.37 -2.24
CA MET A 100 -4.35 -13.42 -1.17
C MET A 100 -4.04 -11.99 -0.71
N MET A 101 -3.93 -11.82 0.59
CA MET A 101 -3.56 -10.57 1.25
C MET A 101 -2.30 -10.78 2.08
N GLN A 102 -1.40 -9.83 2.04
CA GLN A 102 -0.23 -9.80 2.92
C GLN A 102 -0.66 -10.08 4.38
N LYS A 103 0.10 -10.92 5.07
CA LYS A 103 -0.21 -11.39 6.42
C LYS A 103 -0.25 -10.26 7.45
N ARG A 104 0.60 -9.24 7.28
CA ARG A 104 0.74 -8.11 8.20
C ARG A 104 0.53 -6.79 7.46
N LEU A 105 -0.24 -5.88 8.05
CA LEU A 105 -0.30 -4.51 7.57
C LEU A 105 1.03 -3.80 7.86
N ASN A 106 1.40 -2.87 7.00
CA ASN A 106 2.50 -1.94 7.22
C ASN A 106 1.94 -0.58 7.67
N LEU A 107 2.67 0.09 8.54
CA LEU A 107 2.36 1.43 9.02
C LEU A 107 3.54 2.36 8.75
N SER A 108 3.29 3.45 8.07
CA SER A 108 4.25 4.54 7.88
C SER A 108 3.82 5.76 8.70
N ILE A 109 4.75 6.29 9.47
CA ILE A 109 4.59 7.56 10.19
C ILE A 109 5.78 8.42 9.78
N GLN A 110 5.51 9.57 9.18
CA GLN A 110 6.55 10.51 8.76
C GLN A 110 6.25 11.87 9.41
N ILE A 111 7.09 12.26 10.34
CA ILE A 111 6.99 13.56 11.02
C ILE A 111 7.68 14.65 10.19
N PRO A 112 7.34 15.94 10.40
CA PRO A 112 8.00 17.05 9.73
C PRO A 112 9.51 17.07 9.94
N ASN A 113 10.25 17.40 8.88
CA ASN A 113 11.70 17.60 8.87
C ASN A 113 12.53 16.41 9.36
N ASP A 114 11.98 15.18 9.31
CA ASP A 114 12.64 13.96 9.75
C ASP A 114 12.99 13.03 8.60
N SER A 115 14.22 12.52 8.62
CA SER A 115 14.72 11.58 7.61
C SER A 115 14.62 10.09 8.01
N SER A 116 14.25 9.78 9.25
CA SER A 116 14.25 8.41 9.78
C SER A 116 13.18 7.50 9.14
N SER A 117 12.18 8.08 8.47
CA SER A 117 11.06 7.38 7.82
C SER A 117 11.09 7.52 6.30
N LEU A 118 12.25 7.83 5.73
CA LEU A 118 12.41 7.92 4.28
C LEU A 118 12.36 6.54 3.64
N LEU A 119 11.62 6.46 2.55
CA LEU A 119 11.63 5.39 1.58
C LEU A 119 12.13 5.99 0.26
N PRO A 120 13.44 5.85 -0.04
CA PRO A 120 13.98 6.31 -1.31
C PRO A 120 13.26 5.65 -2.47
N ILE A 121 13.42 6.19 -3.66
CA ILE A 121 12.81 5.63 -4.87
C ILE A 121 13.14 4.14 -5.00
N HIS A 122 12.10 3.35 -5.18
CA HIS A 122 12.15 1.92 -5.42
C HIS A 122 10.93 1.50 -6.22
N SER A 123 10.98 0.29 -6.72
CA SER A 123 9.82 -0.47 -7.18
C SER A 123 9.78 -1.73 -6.34
N ASP A 124 8.62 -2.10 -5.85
CA ASP A 124 8.51 -3.26 -4.95
C ASP A 124 9.03 -4.56 -5.60
N VAL A 125 8.86 -4.71 -6.93
CA VAL A 125 9.39 -5.85 -7.69
C VAL A 125 10.93 -5.94 -7.64
N TRP A 126 11.64 -4.86 -7.34
CA TRP A 126 13.09 -4.90 -7.17
C TRP A 126 13.51 -5.56 -5.85
N SER A 127 12.56 -5.81 -4.96
CA SER A 127 12.75 -6.42 -3.65
C SER A 127 12.02 -7.77 -3.51
N GLY A 128 11.80 -8.47 -4.63
CA GLY A 128 11.22 -9.82 -4.66
C GLY A 128 9.69 -9.86 -4.54
N ASP A 129 9.00 -8.74 -4.78
CA ASP A 129 7.54 -8.77 -4.96
C ASP A 129 7.19 -9.14 -6.42
N SER A 130 6.09 -9.86 -6.61
CA SER A 130 5.64 -10.27 -7.93
C SER A 130 5.04 -9.08 -8.71
N PRO A 131 5.27 -8.97 -10.04
CA PRO A 131 4.63 -7.95 -10.87
C PRO A 131 3.11 -8.13 -11.00
N TYR A 132 2.57 -9.25 -10.55
CA TYR A 132 1.13 -9.54 -10.50
C TYR A 132 0.46 -9.07 -9.20
N GLU A 133 1.16 -8.32 -8.38
CA GLU A 133 0.66 -7.77 -7.12
C GLU A 133 0.25 -6.31 -7.26
N ILE A 134 -0.67 -5.91 -6.39
CA ILE A 134 -1.01 -4.50 -6.18
C ILE A 134 -0.82 -4.12 -4.72
N ASN A 135 -0.55 -2.85 -4.49
CA ASN A 135 -0.47 -2.27 -3.16
C ASN A 135 -1.69 -1.39 -2.91
N LEU A 136 -2.45 -1.69 -1.86
CA LEU A 136 -3.47 -0.80 -1.33
C LEU A 136 -2.83 0.08 -0.27
N TRP A 137 -2.79 1.38 -0.51
CA TRP A 137 -2.26 2.40 0.38
C TRP A 137 -3.39 3.30 0.88
N VAL A 138 -3.55 3.43 2.20
CA VAL A 138 -4.64 4.16 2.83
C VAL A 138 -4.08 5.21 3.78
N PRO A 139 -4.27 6.51 3.47
CA PRO A 139 -3.87 7.59 4.36
C PRO A 139 -4.84 7.70 5.55
N LEU A 140 -4.30 7.98 6.72
CA LEU A 140 -5.07 8.25 7.94
C LEU A 140 -5.20 9.76 8.22
N VAL A 141 -4.65 10.57 7.34
CA VAL A 141 -4.71 12.04 7.29
C VAL A 141 -4.72 12.47 5.82
N ASN A 142 -5.03 13.73 5.54
CA ASN A 142 -4.82 14.27 4.19
C ASN A 142 -3.33 14.27 3.85
N CYS A 143 -2.98 13.76 2.66
CA CYS A 143 -1.61 13.69 2.17
C CYS A 143 -1.48 14.48 0.87
N PHE A 144 -0.50 15.36 0.81
CA PHE A 144 -0.24 16.26 -0.31
C PHE A 144 1.23 16.70 -0.30
N LYS A 145 1.74 17.14 -1.45
CA LYS A 145 3.13 17.61 -1.59
C LYS A 145 4.13 16.65 -0.91
N THR A 146 5.07 17.18 -0.13
CA THR A 146 6.10 16.41 0.58
C THR A 146 5.56 15.55 1.74
N LYS A 147 4.37 15.85 2.25
CA LYS A 147 3.63 15.00 3.20
C LYS A 147 3.01 13.76 2.54
N SER A 148 3.35 13.46 1.31
CA SER A 148 2.81 12.33 0.56
C SER A 148 3.92 11.46 -0.03
N MET A 149 3.53 10.56 -0.90
CA MET A 149 4.45 9.81 -1.75
C MET A 149 4.39 10.38 -3.18
N TYR A 150 5.45 10.18 -3.92
CA TYR A 150 5.48 10.35 -5.36
C TYR A 150 5.47 8.99 -6.07
N ILE A 151 4.94 8.98 -7.30
CA ILE A 151 4.88 7.78 -8.13
C ILE A 151 5.19 8.15 -9.59
N LEU A 152 5.88 7.28 -10.30
CA LEU A 152 6.03 7.38 -11.74
C LEU A 152 4.89 6.59 -12.39
N ASN A 153 4.03 7.25 -13.16
CA ASN A 153 2.88 6.58 -13.76
C ASN A 153 3.28 5.61 -14.90
N GLN A 154 2.38 4.69 -15.25
CA GLN A 154 2.60 3.64 -16.25
C GLN A 154 3.05 4.17 -17.61
N LYS A 155 2.51 5.29 -18.06
CA LYS A 155 2.87 5.90 -19.37
C LYS A 155 4.33 6.31 -19.48
N LYS A 156 4.97 6.60 -18.34
CA LYS A 156 6.37 7.06 -18.28
C LYS A 156 7.33 5.93 -17.94
N LEU A 157 6.79 4.74 -17.58
CA LEU A 157 7.59 3.60 -17.10
C LEU A 157 8.55 3.09 -18.17
N ASP A 158 8.08 2.89 -19.41
CA ASP A 158 8.94 2.38 -20.50
C ASP A 158 10.09 3.32 -20.83
N TYR A 159 9.82 4.62 -20.87
CA TYR A 159 10.86 5.64 -21.06
C TYR A 159 11.90 5.55 -19.95
N PHE A 160 11.45 5.45 -18.71
CA PHE A 160 12.31 5.33 -17.54
C PHE A 160 13.18 4.06 -17.59
N LEU A 161 12.57 2.89 -17.86
CA LEU A 161 13.30 1.62 -17.93
C LEU A 161 14.37 1.63 -19.03
N LYS A 162 14.05 2.16 -20.21
CA LYS A 162 15.02 2.35 -21.30
C LYS A 162 16.18 3.25 -20.88
N LYS A 163 15.91 4.30 -20.12
CA LYS A 163 16.94 5.25 -19.67
C LYS A 163 17.84 4.70 -18.58
N ILE A 164 17.28 3.89 -17.66
CA ILE A 164 18.05 3.22 -16.61
C ILE A 164 18.98 2.16 -17.19
N ARG A 165 18.47 1.31 -18.10
CA ARG A 165 19.27 0.25 -18.74
C ARG A 165 20.51 0.75 -19.46
N LYS A 166 20.48 2.00 -19.96
CA LYS A 166 21.60 2.63 -20.66
C LYS A 166 22.62 3.30 -19.72
N LYS A 167 22.34 3.40 -18.42
CA LYS A 167 23.18 4.11 -17.46
C LYS A 167 23.68 3.15 -16.38
N ASN A 168 24.94 3.28 -16.04
CA ASN A 168 25.52 2.57 -14.88
C ASN A 168 25.05 3.27 -13.58
N ILE A 169 23.84 2.90 -13.11
CA ILE A 169 23.19 3.51 -11.96
C ILE A 169 23.59 2.76 -10.69
N LYS A 170 24.17 3.48 -9.74
CA LYS A 170 24.73 2.92 -8.49
C LYS A 170 23.92 3.29 -7.24
N SER A 171 22.92 4.15 -7.35
CA SER A 171 22.15 4.59 -6.16
C SER A 171 20.72 5.04 -6.48
N SER A 172 19.83 4.91 -5.49
CA SER A 172 18.45 5.44 -5.57
C SER A 172 18.41 6.96 -5.80
N LYS A 173 19.40 7.71 -5.29
CA LYS A 173 19.53 9.16 -5.54
C LYS A 173 19.74 9.46 -7.04
N GLN A 174 20.57 8.68 -7.71
CA GLN A 174 20.76 8.82 -9.17
C GLN A 174 19.48 8.48 -9.93
N ILE A 175 18.76 7.43 -9.53
CA ILE A 175 17.47 7.07 -10.11
C ILE A 175 16.50 8.24 -9.95
N PHE A 176 16.35 8.78 -8.74
CA PHE A 176 15.43 9.88 -8.47
C PHE A 176 15.75 11.12 -9.31
N ASN A 177 17.01 11.50 -9.44
CA ASN A 177 17.42 12.64 -10.28
C ASN A 177 17.04 12.48 -11.76
N ILE A 178 16.94 11.23 -12.25
CA ILE A 178 16.52 10.97 -13.64
C ILE A 178 15.02 11.23 -13.84
N ILE A 179 14.21 11.03 -12.80
CA ILE A 179 12.74 11.02 -12.94
C ILE A 179 12.03 12.08 -12.10
N LYS A 180 12.73 12.88 -11.29
CA LYS A 180 12.13 13.86 -10.37
C LYS A 180 11.13 14.80 -11.06
N ASP A 181 11.40 15.18 -12.31
CA ASP A 181 10.53 16.05 -13.11
C ASP A 181 9.39 15.29 -13.83
N LYS A 182 9.34 13.98 -13.69
CA LYS A 182 8.37 13.08 -14.33
C LYS A 182 7.43 12.39 -13.34
N VAL A 183 7.77 12.41 -12.05
CA VAL A 183 6.92 11.81 -11.01
C VAL A 183 5.68 12.66 -10.74
N GLU A 184 4.66 12.00 -10.23
CA GLU A 184 3.42 12.62 -9.79
C GLU A 184 3.34 12.54 -8.27
N TRP A 185 3.17 13.68 -7.61
CA TRP A 185 2.91 13.73 -6.18
C TRP A 185 1.47 13.37 -5.93
N ILE A 186 1.26 12.33 -5.12
CA ILE A 186 -0.08 11.87 -4.80
C ILE A 186 -0.75 12.86 -3.85
N SER A 187 -1.86 13.48 -4.32
CA SER A 187 -2.75 14.27 -3.48
C SER A 187 -3.98 13.44 -3.16
N ILE A 188 -4.19 13.11 -1.89
CA ILE A 188 -5.23 12.20 -1.45
C ILE A 188 -5.76 12.60 -0.07
N LYS A 189 -7.08 12.51 0.11
CA LYS A 189 -7.76 12.92 1.35
C LYS A 189 -7.96 11.74 2.29
N TYR A 190 -8.11 12.01 3.57
CA TYR A 190 -8.65 11.06 4.52
C TYR A 190 -10.01 10.53 4.03
N GLY A 191 -10.20 9.22 4.07
CA GLY A 191 -11.38 8.56 3.51
C GLY A 191 -11.27 8.20 2.02
N GLU A 192 -10.10 8.40 1.43
CA GLU A 192 -9.73 7.88 0.12
C GLU A 192 -8.64 6.80 0.26
N PHE A 193 -8.41 6.04 -0.80
CA PHE A 193 -7.32 5.09 -0.91
C PHE A 193 -6.61 5.22 -2.27
N LEU A 194 -5.36 4.78 -2.32
CA LEU A 194 -4.59 4.60 -3.53
C LEU A 194 -4.33 3.10 -3.74
N ILE A 195 -4.66 2.57 -4.92
CA ILE A 195 -4.19 1.25 -5.37
C ILE A 195 -3.18 1.49 -6.49
N PHE A 196 -2.01 0.85 -6.43
CA PHE A 196 -1.01 0.93 -7.47
C PHE A 196 -0.32 -0.41 -7.71
N ASN A 197 0.15 -0.63 -8.93
CA ASN A 197 0.90 -1.83 -9.27
C ASN A 197 2.34 -1.75 -8.77
N GLN A 198 2.91 -2.89 -8.41
CA GLN A 198 4.21 -3.02 -7.76
C GLN A 198 5.40 -2.67 -8.66
N THR A 199 5.19 -2.57 -9.98
CA THR A 199 6.25 -2.26 -10.95
C THR A 199 6.56 -0.77 -11.03
N LEU A 200 5.68 0.10 -10.51
CA LEU A 200 5.84 1.54 -10.59
C LEU A 200 6.91 2.04 -9.61
N PRO A 201 7.93 2.77 -10.09
CA PRO A 201 8.85 3.46 -9.21
C PRO A 201 8.12 4.50 -8.36
N HIS A 202 8.32 4.43 -7.06
CA HIS A 202 7.70 5.32 -6.09
C HIS A 202 8.61 5.54 -4.88
N GLY A 203 8.23 6.48 -4.02
CA GLY A 203 8.99 6.79 -2.82
C GLY A 203 8.48 8.04 -2.12
N ASN A 204 9.26 8.53 -1.16
CA ASN A 204 9.01 9.81 -0.50
C ASN A 204 10.32 10.58 -0.31
N ILE A 205 10.20 11.84 0.05
CA ILE A 205 11.29 12.69 0.53
C ILE A 205 10.99 13.17 1.94
N ILE A 206 11.86 13.96 2.51
CA ILE A 206 11.63 14.61 3.81
C ILE A 206 10.32 15.39 3.74
N ASN A 207 9.46 15.19 4.72
CA ASN A 207 8.20 15.92 4.85
C ASN A 207 8.47 17.36 5.31
N LEU A 208 8.31 18.31 4.42
CA LEU A 208 8.51 19.74 4.68
C LEU A 208 7.23 20.45 5.11
N GLU A 209 6.11 19.73 5.20
CA GLU A 209 4.83 20.29 5.66
C GLU A 209 4.76 20.25 7.19
N ASN A 210 3.94 21.14 7.79
CA ASN A 210 3.82 21.29 9.25
C ASN A 210 2.97 20.20 9.94
N GLU A 211 2.74 19.08 9.30
CA GLU A 211 1.85 18.01 9.76
C GLU A 211 2.48 16.64 9.60
N THR A 212 2.20 15.74 10.54
CA THR A 212 2.64 14.34 10.46
C THR A 212 1.82 13.57 9.44
N ARG A 213 2.48 12.80 8.56
CA ARG A 213 1.85 11.81 7.69
C ARG A 213 1.66 10.49 8.44
N TRP A 214 0.48 9.90 8.24
CA TRP A 214 0.15 8.54 8.68
C TRP A 214 -0.46 7.79 7.52
N SER A 215 0.02 6.61 7.25
CA SER A 215 -0.56 5.75 6.22
C SER A 215 -0.35 4.28 6.53
N LEU A 216 -1.30 3.46 6.08
CA LEU A 216 -1.21 2.01 6.07
C LEU A 216 -1.02 1.53 4.64
N ASN A 217 -0.33 0.41 4.46
CA ASN A 217 -0.33 -0.29 3.18
C ASN A 217 -0.36 -1.81 3.37
N CYS A 218 -0.84 -2.49 2.33
CA CYS A 218 -0.91 -3.94 2.29
C CYS A 218 -0.98 -4.42 0.85
N ARG A 219 -0.33 -5.53 0.55
CA ARG A 219 -0.29 -6.12 -0.79
C ARG A 219 -1.38 -7.15 -0.98
N PHE A 220 -1.90 -7.18 -2.22
CA PHE A 220 -2.90 -8.15 -2.67
C PHE A 220 -2.49 -8.74 -4.00
N LYS A 221 -2.86 -10.00 -4.23
CA LYS A 221 -2.69 -10.70 -5.50
C LYS A 221 -3.75 -11.78 -5.68
N ASN A 222 -3.95 -12.24 -6.91
CA ASN A 222 -4.74 -13.42 -7.17
C ASN A 222 -3.96 -14.66 -6.70
N ILE A 223 -4.65 -15.63 -6.10
CA ILE A 223 -4.02 -16.87 -5.61
C ILE A 223 -3.32 -17.67 -6.72
N PHE A 224 -3.84 -17.62 -7.92
CA PHE A 224 -3.33 -18.36 -9.08
C PHE A 224 -2.27 -17.60 -9.89
N SER A 225 -1.98 -16.34 -9.54
CA SER A 225 -0.93 -15.58 -10.22
C SER A 225 0.46 -16.01 -9.74
N PRO A 226 1.49 -15.90 -10.60
CA PRO A 226 2.85 -16.28 -10.24
C PRO A 226 3.37 -15.58 -8.98
N TYR A 227 4.05 -16.32 -8.13
CA TYR A 227 4.75 -15.85 -6.95
C TYR A 227 6.23 -15.65 -7.29
N GLU A 228 6.85 -14.74 -6.58
CA GLU A 228 8.30 -14.56 -6.51
C GLU A 228 8.78 -15.04 -5.12
N ASP A 229 9.64 -14.28 -4.44
CA ASP A 229 10.18 -14.66 -3.13
C ASP A 229 9.11 -14.75 -2.03
N LYS A 230 8.01 -13.99 -2.17
CA LYS A 230 6.95 -13.87 -1.15
C LYS A 230 5.82 -14.86 -1.40
N LYS A 231 5.80 -15.95 -0.61
CA LYS A 231 4.96 -17.14 -0.84
C LYS A 231 3.72 -17.18 0.04
N ILE A 232 2.80 -18.09 -0.32
CA ILE A 232 1.61 -18.43 0.48
C ILE A 232 2.04 -19.09 1.80
N GLY A 233 1.34 -18.76 2.88
CA GLY A 233 1.62 -19.27 4.23
C GLY A 233 2.67 -18.46 4.99
N GLU A 234 3.67 -17.93 4.29
CA GLU A 234 4.75 -17.12 4.86
C GLU A 234 4.39 -15.63 4.85
N PHE A 235 4.29 -15.05 3.67
CA PHE A 235 4.01 -13.63 3.47
C PHE A 235 2.54 -13.35 3.17
N PHE A 236 1.90 -14.21 2.37
CA PHE A 236 0.50 -14.09 1.98
C PHE A 236 -0.38 -15.13 2.67
N LEU A 237 -1.59 -14.71 3.06
CA LEU A 237 -2.66 -15.59 3.52
C LEU A 237 -3.94 -15.31 2.72
N PRO A 238 -4.79 -16.33 2.50
CA PRO A 238 -6.09 -16.14 1.87
C PRO A 238 -6.91 -15.08 2.60
N ILE A 239 -7.62 -14.24 1.84
CA ILE A 239 -8.64 -13.33 2.36
C ILE A 239 -10.01 -13.64 1.76
N THR A 240 -10.04 -13.97 0.46
CA THR A 240 -11.23 -14.49 -0.20
C THR A 240 -10.86 -15.69 -1.06
N THR A 241 -11.52 -16.82 -0.85
CA THR A 241 -11.34 -18.03 -1.65
C THR A 241 -12.69 -18.66 -1.91
N ARG A 242 -12.91 -19.13 -3.13
CA ARG A 242 -14.13 -19.84 -3.51
C ARG A 242 -14.09 -21.29 -3.01
N PRO A 243 -15.25 -21.96 -2.91
CA PRO A 243 -15.33 -23.32 -2.40
C PRO A 243 -14.36 -24.31 -3.08
N MET A 244 -14.28 -24.29 -4.41
CA MET A 244 -13.38 -25.17 -5.15
C MET A 244 -11.90 -24.92 -4.85
N THR A 245 -11.50 -23.66 -4.72
CA THR A 245 -10.14 -23.31 -4.34
C THR A 245 -9.80 -23.82 -2.94
N LYS A 246 -10.75 -23.73 -1.99
CA LYS A 246 -10.57 -24.29 -0.64
C LYS A 246 -10.43 -25.80 -0.66
N ILE A 247 -11.25 -26.48 -1.46
CA ILE A 247 -11.16 -27.93 -1.62
C ILE A 247 -9.81 -28.30 -2.23
N GLY A 248 -9.41 -27.66 -3.34
CA GLY A 248 -8.16 -27.94 -4.03
C GLY A 248 -6.91 -27.73 -3.19
N ILE A 249 -6.84 -26.60 -2.44
CA ILE A 249 -5.70 -26.30 -1.54
C ILE A 249 -5.55 -27.37 -0.44
N ASN A 250 -6.65 -27.90 0.06
CA ASN A 250 -6.64 -28.87 1.16
C ASN A 250 -6.64 -30.34 0.66
N TYR A 251 -6.69 -30.56 -0.65
CA TYR A 251 -6.69 -31.93 -1.20
C TYR A 251 -5.32 -32.60 -0.98
N LYS A 252 -5.36 -33.81 -0.46
CA LYS A 252 -4.17 -34.65 -0.25
C LYS A 252 -4.23 -35.80 -1.25
N TYR A 253 -3.21 -35.89 -2.08
CA TYR A 253 -3.08 -37.00 -3.03
C TYR A 253 -2.82 -38.30 -2.26
N PRO A 254 -3.59 -39.39 -2.53
CA PRO A 254 -3.45 -40.62 -1.77
C PRO A 254 -2.15 -41.39 -2.06
N PHE A 255 -1.45 -41.00 -3.12
CA PHE A 255 -0.20 -41.65 -3.57
C PHE A 255 1.02 -40.68 -3.48
N ALA A 256 0.97 -39.61 -2.69
CA ALA A 256 2.07 -38.66 -2.48
C ALA A 256 2.88 -38.98 -1.22
#